data_cdb1958b6aaa8e5b6bbd3f98cf9f5241
#
_entry.id   cdb1958b6aaa8e5b6bbd3f98cf9f5241
#
_cell.length_a   1.000
_cell.length_b   1.000
_cell.length_c   1.000
_cell.angle_alpha   90.00
_cell.angle_beta   90.00
_cell.angle_gamma   90.00
#
_symmetry.space_group_name_H-M   'P 1'
#
loop_
_entity.id
_entity.type
_entity.pdbx_description
1 polymer ?
#
loop_
_entity_poly.entity_id
_entity_poly.type
_entity_poly.pdbx_seq_one_letter_code
_entity_poly.pdbx_strand_id
1 'polypeptide(L)'
;MATLPRYPTLYEINTWVWLSELSTKAGRLVDLSSVPSAEWDAIAAFGFDAVWFMGVWERSPAGIAIANENANLLADFRRALPDFRPEDNVGSPYCIRRYVVDRHLGGPAGLVDARQELARRGVGLILDFVPNHVAPDHPWVGQDPEYFIHASDEEFRNDPVSYIKVNNTVYACGKDPYFPAWPDVVQLNAFQPGLRRAVVETLSDIASQSDGVRCDMAMLLLNSVFERTWGERAGARPATEYWVDVIPAIKQTHPDFRFIAEAYWDLEWELQQQGFDFCYDKRLYDRLEHDNAESVRLHLSAEPVYQNKLLRFIENHDEPRAADSFTAAKERAAAVTTSTLPGARLFHEGQFEGRRVRLPVFLGRRPEEPVDQELQDFYWKLLEAINTSVFRQGQWELCERRGWPDNSSYQNIVAWHWSNERDRYLIVVNLSDRPAQAHVHLALNDYAGQGWTLIDKLSGATYERSGNELSASGLYVNLGPWNSHFLTVTQK
;
A
#
# COMPACT_ATOMS: atom_id res chain seq x y z
N MET A 1 20.85 -6.12 -5.86
CA MET A 1 19.58 -5.85 -5.18
C MET A 1 19.67 -4.49 -4.52
N ALA A 2 18.66 -3.66 -4.67
CA ALA A 2 18.60 -2.41 -3.93
C ALA A 2 18.28 -2.75 -2.46
N THR A 3 19.11 -2.30 -1.53
CA THR A 3 18.81 -2.46 -0.09
C THR A 3 17.81 -1.38 0.31
N LEU A 4 16.58 -1.77 0.58
CA LEU A 4 15.55 -0.83 1.02
C LEU A 4 15.87 -0.28 2.41
N PRO A 5 15.66 1.04 2.66
CA PRO A 5 15.88 1.63 3.98
C PRO A 5 14.90 1.07 5.02
N ARG A 6 15.11 1.44 6.28
CA ARG A 6 14.23 1.01 7.39
C ARG A 6 12.78 1.45 7.16
N TYR A 7 12.56 2.63 6.63
CA TYR A 7 11.26 3.23 6.33
C TYR A 7 11.21 3.63 4.85
N PRO A 8 10.93 2.69 3.95
CA PRO A 8 10.94 2.96 2.51
C PRO A 8 9.72 3.77 2.07
N THR A 9 9.91 4.51 1.00
CA THR A 9 8.83 5.16 0.25
C THR A 9 8.59 4.37 -1.03
N LEU A 10 7.37 3.85 -1.20
CA LEU A 10 6.96 2.98 -2.29
C LEU A 10 6.04 3.72 -3.26
N TYR A 11 6.13 3.38 -4.53
CA TYR A 11 5.23 3.88 -5.57
C TYR A 11 4.53 2.71 -6.26
N GLU A 12 3.22 2.63 -6.11
CA GLU A 12 2.37 1.62 -6.73
C GLU A 12 1.97 2.06 -8.14
N ILE A 13 2.19 1.20 -9.11
CA ILE A 13 1.84 1.41 -10.52
C ILE A 13 0.97 0.25 -11.00
N ASN A 14 -0.23 0.54 -11.52
CA ASN A 14 -0.96 -0.43 -12.33
C ASN A 14 -0.24 -0.60 -13.67
N THR A 15 0.51 -1.69 -13.79
CA THR A 15 1.44 -1.91 -14.91
C THR A 15 0.76 -1.91 -16.27
N TRP A 16 -0.43 -2.50 -16.37
CA TRP A 16 -1.19 -2.53 -17.64
C TRP A 16 -1.62 -1.14 -18.07
N VAL A 17 -2.17 -0.37 -17.15
CA VAL A 17 -2.67 0.98 -17.41
C VAL A 17 -1.53 1.92 -17.75
N TRP A 18 -0.45 1.89 -16.99
CA TRP A 18 0.75 2.71 -17.23
C TRP A 18 1.35 2.45 -18.60
N LEU A 19 1.54 1.18 -19.00
CA LEU A 19 2.08 0.83 -20.31
C LEU A 19 1.11 1.19 -21.45
N SER A 20 -0.20 1.12 -21.21
CA SER A 20 -1.22 1.60 -22.15
C SER A 20 -1.13 3.12 -22.40
N GLU A 21 -0.96 3.90 -21.32
CA GLU A 21 -0.75 5.36 -21.42
C GLU A 21 0.56 5.69 -22.16
N LEU A 22 1.64 4.99 -21.83
CA LEU A 22 2.91 5.16 -22.54
C LEU A 22 2.83 4.78 -24.02
N SER A 23 2.06 3.73 -24.34
CA SER A 23 1.81 3.33 -25.73
C SER A 23 1.04 4.40 -26.51
N THR A 24 0.03 4.98 -25.89
CA THR A 24 -0.75 6.09 -26.46
C THR A 24 0.14 7.32 -26.70
N LYS A 25 0.92 7.71 -25.69
CA LYS A 25 1.87 8.83 -25.75
C LYS A 25 2.94 8.63 -26.83
N ALA A 26 3.44 7.41 -27.00
CA ALA A 26 4.48 7.08 -27.95
C ALA A 26 3.95 6.80 -29.38
N GLY A 27 2.64 6.62 -29.57
CA GLY A 27 2.04 6.20 -30.84
C GLY A 27 2.48 4.81 -31.31
N ARG A 28 2.99 3.96 -30.41
CA ARG A 28 3.39 2.58 -30.64
C ARG A 28 3.21 1.74 -29.39
N LEU A 29 3.15 0.43 -29.54
CA LEU A 29 3.15 -0.45 -28.38
C LEU A 29 4.42 -0.25 -27.54
N VAL A 30 4.22 -0.05 -26.23
CA VAL A 30 5.26 0.02 -25.20
C VAL A 30 5.00 -1.09 -24.20
N ASP A 31 5.99 -1.91 -23.95
CA ASP A 31 6.06 -2.94 -22.91
C ASP A 31 7.22 -2.63 -21.95
N LEU A 32 7.41 -3.46 -20.92
CA LEU A 32 8.45 -3.25 -19.91
C LEU A 32 9.87 -3.19 -20.47
N SER A 33 10.13 -3.84 -21.64
CA SER A 33 11.46 -3.81 -22.31
C SER A 33 11.69 -2.53 -23.12
N SER A 34 10.64 -1.79 -23.44
CA SER A 34 10.68 -0.67 -24.37
C SER A 34 10.19 0.67 -23.78
N VAL A 35 10.02 0.73 -22.45
CA VAL A 35 9.73 1.96 -21.72
C VAL A 35 10.84 2.98 -21.96
N PRO A 36 10.52 4.22 -22.37
CA PRO A 36 11.51 5.28 -22.56
C PRO A 36 12.29 5.59 -21.27
N SER A 37 13.61 5.82 -21.39
CA SER A 37 14.47 6.14 -20.23
C SER A 37 13.98 7.33 -19.42
N ALA A 38 13.36 8.33 -20.08
CA ALA A 38 12.81 9.52 -19.44
C ALA A 38 11.67 9.18 -18.44
N GLU A 39 10.89 8.12 -18.67
CA GLU A 39 9.83 7.70 -17.74
C GLU A 39 10.43 7.09 -16.48
N TRP A 40 11.50 6.31 -16.59
CA TRP A 40 12.27 5.81 -15.44
C TRP A 40 12.94 6.93 -14.66
N ASP A 41 13.49 7.94 -15.38
CA ASP A 41 14.08 9.13 -14.76
C ASP A 41 13.03 9.94 -13.99
N ALA A 42 11.82 10.07 -14.55
CA ALA A 42 10.71 10.75 -13.90
C ALA A 42 10.28 10.04 -12.59
N ILE A 43 10.17 8.71 -12.59
CA ILE A 43 9.87 7.93 -11.37
C ILE A 43 10.98 8.12 -10.33
N ALA A 44 12.25 8.03 -10.74
CA ALA A 44 13.37 8.15 -9.82
C ALA A 44 13.51 9.57 -9.23
N ALA A 45 13.13 10.61 -9.99
CA ALA A 45 13.18 12.01 -9.55
C ALA A 45 12.32 12.29 -8.32
N PHE A 46 11.25 11.52 -8.10
CA PHE A 46 10.43 11.60 -6.89
C PHE A 46 11.13 11.07 -5.63
N GLY A 47 12.22 10.31 -5.79
CA GLY A 47 13.02 9.77 -4.68
C GLY A 47 12.40 8.55 -4.00
N PHE A 48 11.60 7.77 -4.73
CA PHE A 48 11.08 6.49 -4.25
C PHE A 48 12.19 5.47 -4.03
N ASP A 49 12.05 4.68 -2.96
CA ASP A 49 12.99 3.61 -2.64
C ASP A 49 12.65 2.31 -3.39
N ALA A 50 11.36 2.10 -3.74
CA ALA A 50 10.94 1.02 -4.61
C ALA A 50 9.66 1.35 -5.38
N VAL A 51 9.48 0.66 -6.51
CA VAL A 51 8.22 0.63 -7.28
C VAL A 51 7.54 -0.71 -7.06
N TRP A 52 6.24 -0.69 -6.80
CA TRP A 52 5.41 -1.87 -6.84
C TRP A 52 4.68 -1.91 -8.19
N PHE A 53 5.05 -2.88 -9.02
CA PHE A 53 4.36 -3.19 -10.27
C PHE A 53 3.18 -4.11 -9.98
N MET A 54 1.99 -3.54 -9.80
CA MET A 54 0.77 -4.29 -9.63
C MET A 54 0.40 -5.00 -10.93
N GLY A 55 0.17 -6.30 -10.83
CA GLY A 55 -0.49 -7.08 -11.87
C GLY A 55 0.35 -7.46 -13.07
N VAL A 56 1.62 -7.83 -12.86
CA VAL A 56 2.52 -8.27 -13.95
C VAL A 56 2.31 -9.72 -14.40
N TRP A 57 1.67 -10.54 -13.56
CA TRP A 57 1.53 -11.97 -13.81
C TRP A 57 0.51 -12.30 -14.90
N GLU A 58 0.64 -13.49 -15.49
CA GLU A 58 -0.24 -13.94 -16.58
C GLU A 58 -1.70 -13.97 -16.15
N ARG A 59 -2.53 -13.23 -16.87
CA ARG A 59 -3.97 -13.13 -16.66
C ARG A 59 -4.69 -14.41 -17.13
N SER A 60 -5.85 -14.67 -16.54
CA SER A 60 -6.68 -15.83 -16.85
C SER A 60 -7.70 -15.54 -17.94
N PRO A 61 -7.63 -16.19 -19.10
CA PRO A 61 -8.73 -16.15 -20.09
C PRO A 61 -10.06 -16.63 -19.50
N ALA A 62 -10.07 -17.62 -18.61
CA ALA A 62 -11.29 -18.08 -17.94
C ALA A 62 -11.86 -17.00 -17.00
N GLY A 63 -11.02 -16.33 -16.22
CA GLY A 63 -11.43 -15.22 -15.38
C GLY A 63 -11.98 -14.03 -16.18
N ILE A 64 -11.36 -13.69 -17.32
CA ILE A 64 -11.85 -12.65 -18.24
C ILE A 64 -13.26 -13.01 -18.76
N ALA A 65 -13.49 -14.27 -19.16
CA ALA A 65 -14.78 -14.73 -19.63
C ALA A 65 -15.86 -14.59 -18.54
N ILE A 66 -15.57 -15.02 -17.31
CA ILE A 66 -16.48 -14.88 -16.16
C ILE A 66 -16.78 -13.41 -15.86
N ALA A 67 -15.78 -12.54 -15.88
CA ALA A 67 -15.96 -11.13 -15.62
C ALA A 67 -16.83 -10.45 -16.70
N ASN A 68 -16.70 -10.86 -17.97
CA ASN A 68 -17.50 -10.33 -19.07
C ASN A 68 -18.98 -10.77 -19.03
N GLU A 69 -19.31 -11.82 -18.27
CA GLU A 69 -20.67 -12.25 -18.03
C GLU A 69 -21.28 -11.65 -16.75
N ASN A 70 -20.46 -11.03 -15.89
CA ASN A 70 -20.89 -10.46 -14.62
C ASN A 70 -21.47 -9.05 -14.82
N ALA A 71 -22.79 -8.92 -14.69
CA ALA A 71 -23.50 -7.66 -14.90
C ALA A 71 -23.04 -6.52 -13.96
N ASN A 72 -22.65 -6.85 -12.71
CA ASN A 72 -22.18 -5.85 -11.75
C ASN A 72 -20.80 -5.31 -12.13
N LEU A 73 -19.88 -6.20 -12.51
CA LEU A 73 -18.55 -5.78 -13.01
C LEU A 73 -18.67 -4.94 -14.28
N LEU A 74 -19.51 -5.35 -15.23
CA LEU A 74 -19.74 -4.57 -16.46
C LEU A 74 -20.34 -3.19 -16.17
N ALA A 75 -21.20 -3.06 -15.14
CA ALA A 75 -21.72 -1.76 -14.72
C ALA A 75 -20.59 -0.88 -14.13
N ASP A 76 -19.71 -1.46 -13.34
CA ASP A 76 -18.55 -0.75 -12.76
C ASP A 76 -17.54 -0.35 -13.84
N PHE A 77 -17.28 -1.21 -14.83
CA PHE A 77 -16.43 -0.88 -15.97
C PHE A 77 -16.96 0.31 -16.76
N ARG A 78 -18.26 0.32 -17.07
CA ARG A 78 -18.90 1.45 -17.79
C ARG A 78 -18.97 2.73 -16.96
N ARG A 79 -19.01 2.62 -15.62
CA ARG A 79 -18.95 3.78 -14.74
C ARG A 79 -17.56 4.42 -14.78
N ALA A 80 -16.50 3.61 -14.75
CA ALA A 80 -15.11 4.09 -14.80
C ALA A 80 -14.70 4.52 -16.21
N LEU A 81 -15.17 3.79 -17.24
CA LEU A 81 -14.91 4.05 -18.66
C LEU A 81 -16.23 4.16 -19.42
N PRO A 82 -16.79 5.38 -19.64
CA PRO A 82 -18.05 5.56 -20.39
C PRO A 82 -18.02 4.98 -21.81
N ASP A 83 -16.83 4.91 -22.43
CA ASP A 83 -16.57 4.33 -23.74
C ASP A 83 -16.03 2.88 -23.67
N PHE A 84 -16.27 2.18 -22.58
CA PHE A 84 -15.83 0.82 -22.34
C PHE A 84 -16.12 -0.12 -23.51
N ARG A 85 -15.11 -0.93 -23.86
CA ARG A 85 -15.16 -2.01 -24.84
C ARG A 85 -14.70 -3.31 -24.20
N PRO A 86 -15.14 -4.49 -24.68
CA PRO A 86 -14.70 -5.78 -24.11
C PRO A 86 -13.18 -5.97 -24.04
N GLU A 87 -12.44 -5.37 -24.98
CA GLU A 87 -10.97 -5.43 -25.04
C GLU A 87 -10.28 -4.65 -23.91
N ASP A 88 -11.00 -3.73 -23.27
CA ASP A 88 -10.50 -2.97 -22.13
C ASP A 88 -10.41 -3.84 -20.87
N ASN A 89 -11.19 -4.94 -20.81
CA ASN A 89 -11.10 -5.94 -19.76
C ASN A 89 -9.92 -6.88 -20.02
N VAL A 90 -8.82 -6.67 -19.35
CA VAL A 90 -7.61 -7.50 -19.40
C VAL A 90 -7.57 -8.57 -18.30
N GLY A 91 -8.63 -8.69 -17.49
CA GLY A 91 -8.74 -9.60 -16.36
C GLY A 91 -8.21 -9.03 -15.05
N SER A 92 -8.59 -9.66 -13.93
CA SER A 92 -8.10 -9.28 -12.61
C SER A 92 -6.61 -9.61 -12.44
N PRO A 93 -5.78 -8.72 -11.85
CA PRO A 93 -4.41 -8.99 -11.46
C PRO A 93 -4.33 -10.08 -10.37
N TYR A 94 -5.41 -10.32 -9.68
CA TYR A 94 -5.51 -11.28 -8.58
C TYR A 94 -6.13 -12.63 -9.02
N CYS A 95 -6.62 -12.73 -10.26
CA CYS A 95 -7.00 -13.98 -10.92
C CYS A 95 -5.81 -14.53 -11.71
N ILE A 96 -4.77 -14.98 -11.00
CA ILE A 96 -3.48 -15.36 -11.59
C ILE A 96 -3.56 -16.75 -12.20
N ARG A 97 -3.27 -16.84 -13.51
CA ARG A 97 -3.14 -18.13 -14.21
C ARG A 97 -1.80 -18.79 -13.98
N ARG A 98 -0.71 -18.02 -14.00
CA ARG A 98 0.65 -18.50 -13.69
C ARG A 98 1.51 -17.34 -13.19
N TYR A 99 2.45 -17.61 -12.30
CA TYR A 99 3.47 -16.67 -11.87
C TYR A 99 4.59 -16.52 -12.92
N VAL A 100 4.18 -16.19 -14.14
CA VAL A 100 5.04 -15.83 -15.26
C VAL A 100 4.58 -14.47 -15.74
N VAL A 101 5.50 -13.55 -16.02
CA VAL A 101 5.15 -12.21 -16.49
C VAL A 101 4.37 -12.29 -17.80
N ASP A 102 3.25 -11.56 -17.87
CA ASP A 102 2.39 -11.58 -19.05
C ASP A 102 3.12 -11.11 -20.31
N ARG A 103 2.87 -11.81 -21.41
CA ARG A 103 3.54 -11.52 -22.69
C ARG A 103 3.22 -10.13 -23.24
N HIS A 104 2.02 -9.60 -22.96
CA HIS A 104 1.62 -8.25 -23.36
C HIS A 104 2.46 -7.18 -22.66
N LEU A 105 2.99 -7.50 -21.48
CA LEU A 105 3.85 -6.59 -20.72
C LEU A 105 5.35 -6.78 -21.06
N GLY A 106 5.70 -7.62 -22.05
CA GLY A 106 7.07 -7.90 -22.45
C GLY A 106 7.64 -9.21 -21.91
N GLY A 107 6.82 -9.98 -21.15
CA GLY A 107 7.20 -11.28 -20.60
C GLY A 107 8.34 -11.20 -19.57
N PRO A 108 8.97 -12.34 -19.23
CA PRO A 108 10.08 -12.38 -18.27
C PRO A 108 11.27 -11.50 -18.66
N ALA A 109 11.61 -11.40 -19.94
CA ALA A 109 12.69 -10.54 -20.41
C ALA A 109 12.41 -9.05 -20.15
N GLY A 110 11.17 -8.60 -20.41
CA GLY A 110 10.75 -7.23 -20.12
C GLY A 110 10.84 -6.88 -18.64
N LEU A 111 10.50 -7.80 -17.74
CA LEU A 111 10.65 -7.57 -16.30
C LEU A 111 12.13 -7.43 -15.91
N VAL A 112 13.02 -8.26 -16.50
CA VAL A 112 14.47 -8.16 -16.26
C VAL A 112 14.98 -6.78 -16.67
N ASP A 113 14.59 -6.30 -17.85
CA ASP A 113 15.01 -4.99 -18.36
C ASP A 113 14.47 -3.86 -17.45
N ALA A 114 13.20 -3.89 -17.09
CA ALA A 114 12.59 -2.92 -16.18
C ALA A 114 13.27 -2.89 -14.80
N ARG A 115 13.56 -4.08 -14.22
CA ARG A 115 14.30 -4.17 -12.96
C ARG A 115 15.70 -3.57 -13.06
N GLN A 116 16.39 -3.79 -14.17
CA GLN A 116 17.72 -3.20 -14.40
C GLN A 116 17.64 -1.68 -14.49
N GLU A 117 16.63 -1.13 -15.19
CA GLU A 117 16.43 0.33 -15.29
C GLU A 117 16.13 0.96 -13.92
N LEU A 118 15.28 0.32 -13.10
CA LEU A 118 15.04 0.75 -11.73
C LEU A 118 16.32 0.66 -10.87
N ALA A 119 17.03 -0.47 -10.92
CA ALA A 119 18.23 -0.69 -10.13
C ALA A 119 19.37 0.29 -10.48
N ARG A 120 19.55 0.67 -11.76
CA ARG A 120 20.51 1.72 -12.18
C ARG A 120 20.23 3.07 -11.51
N ARG A 121 19.00 3.32 -11.08
CA ARG A 121 18.54 4.53 -10.40
C ARG A 121 18.43 4.36 -8.88
N GLY A 122 18.87 3.22 -8.36
CA GLY A 122 18.79 2.92 -6.92
C GLY A 122 17.39 2.58 -6.42
N VAL A 123 16.45 2.27 -7.31
CA VAL A 123 15.05 1.94 -6.99
C VAL A 123 14.87 0.42 -6.99
N GLY A 124 14.24 -0.12 -5.94
CA GLY A 124 13.89 -1.54 -5.84
C GLY A 124 12.59 -1.86 -6.58
N LEU A 125 12.30 -3.16 -6.70
CA LEU A 125 11.09 -3.68 -7.34
C LEU A 125 10.30 -4.56 -6.37
N ILE A 126 9.01 -4.26 -6.21
CA ILE A 126 8.04 -5.06 -5.46
C ILE A 126 7.04 -5.66 -6.46
N LEU A 127 6.66 -6.93 -6.25
CA LEU A 127 5.66 -7.64 -7.06
C LEU A 127 4.53 -8.18 -6.16
N ASP A 128 3.43 -8.66 -6.77
CA ASP A 128 2.33 -9.29 -6.04
C ASP A 128 2.56 -10.79 -5.82
N PHE A 129 2.00 -11.29 -4.72
CA PHE A 129 1.76 -12.69 -4.47
C PHE A 129 0.35 -12.89 -3.91
N VAL A 130 -0.44 -13.78 -4.51
CA VAL A 130 -1.84 -14.06 -4.12
C VAL A 130 -1.90 -15.45 -3.46
N PRO A 131 -1.83 -15.54 -2.14
CA PRO A 131 -1.72 -16.82 -1.44
C PRO A 131 -3.05 -17.56 -1.26
N ASN A 132 -4.18 -16.85 -1.33
CA ASN A 132 -5.49 -17.38 -0.96
C ASN A 132 -6.17 -18.14 -2.08
N HIS A 133 -5.95 -17.77 -3.33
CA HIS A 133 -6.68 -18.30 -4.48
C HIS A 133 -5.86 -18.20 -5.77
N VAL A 134 -6.33 -18.89 -6.81
CA VAL A 134 -5.76 -18.83 -8.17
C VAL A 134 -6.88 -18.84 -9.20
N ALA A 135 -6.53 -18.62 -10.46
CA ALA A 135 -7.48 -18.69 -11.57
C ALA A 135 -8.06 -20.10 -11.78
N PRO A 136 -9.27 -20.25 -12.36
CA PRO A 136 -9.86 -21.55 -12.66
C PRO A 136 -9.06 -22.38 -13.66
N ASP A 137 -8.28 -21.73 -14.52
CA ASP A 137 -7.39 -22.35 -15.50
C ASP A 137 -5.92 -22.37 -15.06
N HIS A 138 -5.65 -22.21 -13.74
CA HIS A 138 -4.33 -22.42 -13.16
C HIS A 138 -3.90 -23.88 -13.30
N PRO A 139 -2.64 -24.20 -13.65
CA PRO A 139 -2.16 -25.57 -13.83
C PRO A 139 -2.45 -26.51 -12.65
N TRP A 140 -2.35 -26.02 -11.41
CA TRP A 140 -2.62 -26.82 -10.20
C TRP A 140 -4.05 -27.37 -10.16
N VAL A 141 -5.05 -26.68 -10.73
CA VAL A 141 -6.45 -27.16 -10.73
C VAL A 141 -6.59 -28.54 -11.42
N GLY A 142 -5.73 -28.81 -12.42
CA GLY A 142 -5.71 -30.12 -13.10
C GLY A 142 -4.64 -31.08 -12.62
N GLN A 143 -3.56 -30.58 -12.02
CA GLN A 143 -2.39 -31.38 -11.64
C GLN A 143 -2.37 -31.77 -10.18
N ASP A 144 -2.79 -30.88 -9.29
CA ASP A 144 -2.71 -31.03 -7.84
C ASP A 144 -4.05 -30.65 -7.17
N PRO A 145 -5.16 -31.38 -7.48
CA PRO A 145 -6.49 -31.02 -7.00
C PRO A 145 -6.60 -30.98 -5.48
N GLU A 146 -5.74 -31.70 -4.74
CA GLU A 146 -5.68 -31.67 -3.28
C GLU A 146 -5.26 -30.34 -2.69
N TYR A 147 -4.72 -29.42 -3.50
CA TYR A 147 -4.36 -28.07 -3.04
C TYR A 147 -5.57 -27.15 -2.84
N PHE A 148 -6.78 -27.62 -3.14
CA PHE A 148 -7.98 -26.77 -3.18
C PHE A 148 -9.03 -27.18 -2.15
N ILE A 149 -9.92 -26.25 -1.85
CA ILE A 149 -11.15 -26.52 -1.10
C ILE A 149 -12.21 -27.08 -2.07
N HIS A 150 -12.64 -28.31 -1.82
CA HIS A 150 -13.63 -29.01 -2.64
C HIS A 150 -15.06 -28.78 -2.13
N ALA A 151 -16.01 -29.00 -3.04
CA ALA A 151 -17.44 -29.05 -2.76
C ALA A 151 -18.11 -30.19 -3.56
N SER A 152 -19.37 -30.48 -3.24
CA SER A 152 -20.18 -31.46 -3.92
C SER A 152 -20.96 -30.86 -5.11
N ASP A 153 -21.41 -31.73 -6.03
CA ASP A 153 -22.33 -31.31 -7.10
C ASP A 153 -23.67 -30.78 -6.56
N GLU A 154 -24.10 -31.23 -5.38
CA GLU A 154 -25.30 -30.75 -4.73
C GLU A 154 -25.14 -29.30 -4.24
N GLU A 155 -24.02 -28.98 -3.59
CA GLU A 155 -23.69 -27.64 -3.14
C GLU A 155 -23.58 -26.68 -4.34
N PHE A 156 -22.92 -27.11 -5.42
CA PHE A 156 -22.83 -26.28 -6.64
C PHE A 156 -24.21 -25.99 -7.25
N ARG A 157 -25.15 -26.99 -7.24
CA ARG A 157 -26.51 -26.74 -7.74
C ARG A 157 -27.31 -25.79 -6.85
N ASN A 158 -27.07 -25.84 -5.54
CA ASN A 158 -27.79 -25.01 -4.56
C ASN A 158 -27.22 -23.56 -4.49
N ASP A 159 -25.92 -23.40 -4.72
CA ASP A 159 -25.24 -22.09 -4.67
C ASP A 159 -24.16 -22.00 -5.76
N PRO A 160 -24.54 -21.78 -7.03
CA PRO A 160 -23.59 -21.72 -8.14
C PRO A 160 -22.69 -20.46 -8.12
N VAL A 161 -22.94 -19.50 -7.22
CA VAL A 161 -22.11 -18.29 -7.08
C VAL A 161 -20.89 -18.54 -6.20
N SER A 162 -21.02 -19.40 -5.18
CA SER A 162 -19.93 -19.71 -4.24
C SER A 162 -19.03 -20.86 -4.70
N TYR A 163 -19.36 -21.51 -5.78
CA TYR A 163 -18.62 -22.68 -6.29
C TYR A 163 -18.43 -22.60 -7.80
N ILE A 164 -17.35 -23.23 -8.26
CA ILE A 164 -17.03 -23.32 -9.68
C ILE A 164 -16.75 -24.77 -10.05
N LYS A 165 -17.23 -25.21 -11.21
CA LYS A 165 -16.98 -26.57 -11.72
C LYS A 165 -15.94 -26.53 -12.84
N VAL A 166 -14.80 -27.18 -12.61
CA VAL A 166 -13.73 -27.32 -13.58
C VAL A 166 -13.44 -28.79 -13.80
N ASN A 167 -13.45 -29.26 -15.04
CA ASN A 167 -13.15 -30.67 -15.41
C ASN A 167 -13.91 -31.73 -14.57
N ASN A 168 -15.23 -31.55 -14.34
CA ASN A 168 -16.09 -32.39 -13.51
C ASN A 168 -15.82 -32.35 -11.99
N THR A 169 -14.88 -31.59 -11.51
CA THR A 169 -14.64 -31.38 -10.07
C THR A 169 -15.22 -30.04 -9.66
N VAL A 170 -15.90 -30.00 -8.52
CA VAL A 170 -16.44 -28.78 -7.92
C VAL A 170 -15.48 -28.24 -6.86
N TYR A 171 -15.10 -27.00 -7.01
CA TYR A 171 -14.23 -26.30 -6.10
C TYR A 171 -14.98 -25.12 -5.47
N ALA A 172 -14.59 -24.72 -4.28
CA ALA A 172 -15.04 -23.46 -3.70
C ALA A 172 -14.38 -22.27 -4.43
N CYS A 173 -15.14 -21.21 -4.67
CA CYS A 173 -14.58 -19.92 -5.08
C CYS A 173 -13.80 -19.28 -3.92
N GLY A 174 -12.81 -18.46 -4.25
CA GLY A 174 -12.09 -17.67 -3.24
C GLY A 174 -13.05 -16.78 -2.47
N LYS A 175 -12.86 -16.66 -1.17
CA LYS A 175 -13.65 -15.73 -0.32
C LYS A 175 -12.92 -15.37 0.96
N ASP A 176 -13.40 -14.32 1.60
CA ASP A 176 -13.15 -14.01 3.00
C ASP A 176 -14.35 -14.42 3.90
N PRO A 177 -14.24 -14.31 5.24
CA PRO A 177 -15.31 -14.75 6.14
C PRO A 177 -16.52 -13.81 6.20
N TYR A 178 -16.49 -12.63 5.57
CA TYR A 178 -17.50 -11.58 5.76
C TYR A 178 -18.25 -11.19 4.48
N PHE A 179 -17.65 -11.39 3.31
CA PHE A 179 -18.19 -10.95 2.01
C PHE A 179 -18.52 -12.13 1.09
N PRO A 180 -19.32 -11.92 0.04
CA PRO A 180 -19.58 -12.94 -0.98
C PRO A 180 -18.32 -13.49 -1.63
N ALA A 181 -18.38 -14.71 -2.14
CA ALA A 181 -17.27 -15.33 -2.86
C ALA A 181 -16.93 -14.57 -4.15
N TRP A 182 -15.66 -14.64 -4.53
CA TRP A 182 -15.13 -14.11 -5.81
C TRP A 182 -15.29 -15.18 -6.90
N PRO A 183 -16.20 -14.98 -7.86
CA PRO A 183 -16.62 -16.07 -8.77
C PRO A 183 -15.58 -16.44 -9.84
N ASP A 184 -14.56 -15.61 -10.02
CA ASP A 184 -13.51 -15.76 -11.02
C ASP A 184 -12.25 -16.48 -10.51
N VAL A 185 -12.23 -16.93 -9.24
CA VAL A 185 -11.06 -17.57 -8.63
C VAL A 185 -11.43 -18.82 -7.82
N VAL A 186 -10.46 -19.74 -7.70
CA VAL A 186 -10.59 -21.03 -6.99
C VAL A 186 -9.79 -20.97 -5.69
N GLN A 187 -10.42 -21.37 -4.58
CA GLN A 187 -9.85 -21.34 -3.23
C GLN A 187 -8.76 -22.38 -3.02
N LEU A 188 -7.58 -21.94 -2.65
CA LEU A 188 -6.49 -22.79 -2.19
C LEU A 188 -6.71 -23.25 -0.74
N ASN A 189 -6.21 -24.43 -0.39
CA ASN A 189 -6.28 -24.96 0.97
C ASN A 189 -4.96 -24.72 1.73
N ALA A 190 -4.89 -23.65 2.50
CA ALA A 190 -3.70 -23.26 3.27
C ALA A 190 -3.25 -24.31 4.32
N PHE A 191 -4.12 -25.27 4.66
CA PHE A 191 -3.79 -26.33 5.60
C PHE A 191 -3.07 -27.52 4.93
N GLN A 192 -3.03 -27.56 3.59
CA GLN A 192 -2.35 -28.60 2.85
C GLN A 192 -0.82 -28.42 2.86
N PRO A 193 -0.05 -29.39 3.40
CA PRO A 193 1.41 -29.28 3.45
C PRO A 193 2.07 -29.26 2.06
N GLY A 194 1.44 -29.91 1.07
CA GLY A 194 1.89 -29.91 -0.34
C GLY A 194 1.84 -28.50 -0.91
N LEU A 195 0.72 -27.80 -0.69
CA LEU A 195 0.56 -26.41 -1.13
C LEU A 195 1.61 -25.48 -0.50
N ARG A 196 1.87 -25.58 0.82
CA ARG A 196 2.87 -24.73 1.48
C ARG A 196 4.26 -24.89 0.85
N ARG A 197 4.66 -26.10 0.43
CA ARG A 197 5.92 -26.33 -0.29
C ARG A 197 5.92 -25.69 -1.68
N ALA A 198 4.85 -25.89 -2.46
CA ALA A 198 4.71 -25.29 -3.79
C ALA A 198 4.71 -23.76 -3.74
N VAL A 199 4.15 -23.17 -2.69
CA VAL A 199 4.18 -21.72 -2.43
C VAL A 199 5.61 -21.23 -2.13
N VAL A 200 6.40 -21.97 -1.35
CA VAL A 200 7.81 -21.61 -1.11
C VAL A 200 8.61 -21.61 -2.42
N GLU A 201 8.37 -22.59 -3.30
CA GLU A 201 9.00 -22.64 -4.64
C GLU A 201 8.58 -21.41 -5.47
N THR A 202 7.29 -21.11 -5.54
CA THR A 202 6.76 -19.93 -6.26
C THR A 202 7.36 -18.63 -5.72
N LEU A 203 7.39 -18.44 -4.41
CA LEU A 203 7.96 -17.25 -3.78
C LEU A 203 9.49 -17.16 -3.97
N SER A 204 10.19 -18.29 -4.03
CA SER A 204 11.62 -18.31 -4.36
C SER A 204 11.87 -17.79 -5.78
N ASP A 205 11.01 -18.18 -6.73
CA ASP A 205 11.08 -17.67 -8.11
C ASP A 205 10.78 -16.17 -8.16
N ILE A 206 9.77 -15.68 -7.42
CA ILE A 206 9.46 -14.25 -7.30
C ILE A 206 10.63 -13.50 -6.68
N ALA A 207 11.23 -14.01 -5.60
CA ALA A 207 12.35 -13.40 -4.91
C ALA A 207 13.62 -13.32 -5.76
N SER A 208 13.79 -14.23 -6.72
CA SER A 208 14.86 -14.14 -7.71
C SER A 208 14.71 -12.95 -8.67
N GLN A 209 13.47 -12.47 -8.87
CA GLN A 209 13.08 -11.46 -9.85
C GLN A 209 12.77 -10.08 -9.25
N SER A 210 12.63 -9.96 -7.92
CA SER A 210 12.23 -8.72 -7.25
C SER A 210 12.99 -8.51 -5.93
N ASP A 211 12.75 -7.40 -5.27
CA ASP A 211 13.38 -7.04 -3.99
C ASP A 211 12.38 -7.17 -2.82
N GLY A 212 11.12 -7.45 -3.13
CA GLY A 212 10.07 -7.73 -2.17
C GLY A 212 8.76 -8.10 -2.82
N VAL A 213 7.79 -8.45 -2.00
CA VAL A 213 6.47 -8.91 -2.42
C VAL A 213 5.36 -8.30 -1.57
N ARG A 214 4.28 -7.87 -2.22
CA ARG A 214 2.99 -7.57 -1.57
C ARG A 214 2.14 -8.83 -1.60
N CYS A 215 1.77 -9.32 -0.43
CA CYS A 215 0.93 -10.50 -0.26
C CYS A 215 -0.53 -10.07 -0.14
N ASP A 216 -1.29 -10.46 -1.14
CA ASP A 216 -2.73 -10.22 -1.25
C ASP A 216 -3.49 -10.88 -0.09
N MET A 217 -4.39 -10.12 0.57
CA MET A 217 -5.26 -10.63 1.63
C MET A 217 -4.55 -11.57 2.62
N ALA A 218 -3.35 -11.17 3.07
CA ALA A 218 -2.43 -12.04 3.84
C ALA A 218 -3.06 -12.62 5.12
N MET A 219 -3.98 -11.91 5.76
CA MET A 219 -4.66 -12.33 6.98
C MET A 219 -5.60 -13.53 6.76
N LEU A 220 -6.02 -13.82 5.54
CA LEU A 220 -6.87 -15.00 5.24
C LEU A 220 -6.14 -16.33 5.49
N LEU A 221 -4.80 -16.30 5.49
CA LEU A 221 -3.95 -17.48 5.70
C LEU A 221 -3.59 -17.71 7.17
N LEU A 222 -3.97 -16.80 8.10
CA LEU A 222 -3.89 -17.07 9.53
C LEU A 222 -4.75 -18.30 9.86
N ASN A 223 -4.20 -19.26 10.58
CA ASN A 223 -4.90 -20.51 10.86
C ASN A 223 -6.28 -20.29 11.49
N SER A 224 -6.42 -19.31 12.36
CA SER A 224 -7.68 -18.95 13.02
C SER A 224 -8.74 -18.40 12.04
N VAL A 225 -8.31 -17.59 11.07
CA VAL A 225 -9.18 -17.02 10.03
C VAL A 225 -9.56 -18.09 9.02
N PHE A 226 -8.59 -18.88 8.58
CA PHE A 226 -8.80 -19.94 7.60
C PHE A 226 -9.76 -21.02 8.12
N GLU A 227 -9.56 -21.49 9.35
CA GLU A 227 -10.43 -22.47 10.02
C GLU A 227 -11.86 -21.93 10.19
N ARG A 228 -12.02 -20.65 10.60
CA ARG A 228 -13.34 -20.01 10.71
C ARG A 228 -14.07 -19.91 9.35
N THR A 229 -13.31 -19.70 8.27
CA THR A 229 -13.89 -19.54 6.91
C THR A 229 -14.29 -20.88 6.32
N TRP A 230 -13.49 -21.94 6.50
CA TRP A 230 -13.60 -23.20 5.78
C TRP A 230 -14.02 -24.40 6.64
N GLY A 231 -13.86 -24.30 7.98
CA GLY A 231 -14.26 -25.37 8.91
C GLY A 231 -13.65 -26.74 8.56
N GLU A 232 -14.48 -27.76 8.61
CA GLU A 232 -14.07 -29.14 8.32
C GLU A 232 -13.52 -29.34 6.90
N ARG A 233 -13.86 -28.49 5.94
CA ARG A 233 -13.36 -28.57 4.56
C ARG A 233 -11.86 -28.29 4.45
N ALA A 234 -11.31 -27.52 5.37
CA ALA A 234 -9.89 -27.27 5.44
C ALA A 234 -9.07 -28.50 5.87
N GLY A 235 -9.71 -29.45 6.54
CA GLY A 235 -9.04 -30.57 7.20
C GLY A 235 -8.45 -30.18 8.55
N ALA A 236 -7.44 -30.95 9.00
CA ALA A 236 -6.81 -30.70 10.30
C ALA A 236 -5.98 -29.41 10.28
N ARG A 237 -6.20 -28.55 11.29
CA ARG A 237 -5.42 -27.33 11.49
C ARG A 237 -3.93 -27.67 11.68
N PRO A 238 -3.01 -27.07 10.92
CA PRO A 238 -1.57 -27.23 11.12
C PRO A 238 -1.10 -26.74 12.49
N ALA A 239 -0.02 -27.35 13.00
CA ALA A 239 0.59 -26.93 14.26
C ALA A 239 1.29 -25.57 14.16
N THR A 240 1.75 -25.21 12.96
CA THR A 240 2.45 -23.94 12.68
C THR A 240 1.57 -23.03 11.84
N GLU A 241 1.71 -21.74 12.04
CA GLU A 241 1.07 -20.72 11.21
C GLU A 241 1.67 -20.72 9.79
N TYR A 242 0.85 -20.35 8.80
CA TYR A 242 1.25 -20.38 7.40
C TYR A 242 2.48 -19.50 7.12
N TRP A 243 2.48 -18.26 7.58
CA TRP A 243 3.56 -17.33 7.31
C TRP A 243 4.84 -17.62 8.11
N VAL A 244 4.72 -18.27 9.27
CA VAL A 244 5.86 -18.75 10.08
C VAL A 244 6.62 -19.86 9.36
N ASP A 245 5.96 -20.65 8.52
CA ASP A 245 6.63 -21.63 7.67
C ASP A 245 7.22 -20.97 6.39
N VAL A 246 6.48 -20.09 5.76
CA VAL A 246 6.80 -19.56 4.40
C VAL A 246 7.87 -18.46 4.45
N ILE A 247 7.70 -17.43 5.27
CA ILE A 247 8.61 -16.26 5.27
C ILE A 247 10.04 -16.64 5.63
N PRO A 248 10.32 -17.41 6.70
CA PRO A 248 11.67 -17.80 7.04
C PRO A 248 12.33 -18.66 5.96
N ALA A 249 11.58 -19.53 5.26
CA ALA A 249 12.12 -20.35 4.18
C ALA A 249 12.66 -19.48 3.04
N ILE A 250 11.98 -18.41 2.68
CA ILE A 250 12.45 -17.46 1.65
C ILE A 250 13.64 -16.64 2.17
N LYS A 251 13.56 -16.12 3.42
CA LYS A 251 14.63 -15.29 4.00
C LYS A 251 15.94 -16.03 4.25
N GLN A 252 15.94 -17.37 4.27
CA GLN A 252 17.18 -18.17 4.31
C GLN A 252 18.05 -17.97 3.07
N THR A 253 17.45 -17.83 1.90
CA THR A 253 18.16 -17.63 0.61
C THR A 253 18.15 -16.19 0.14
N HIS A 254 17.18 -15.39 0.56
CA HIS A 254 16.97 -13.99 0.21
C HIS A 254 16.76 -13.14 1.48
N PRO A 255 17.79 -12.91 2.32
CA PRO A 255 17.64 -12.29 3.64
C PRO A 255 17.10 -10.86 3.62
N ASP A 256 17.36 -10.10 2.56
CA ASP A 256 16.92 -8.71 2.38
C ASP A 256 15.55 -8.59 1.70
N PHE A 257 14.97 -9.71 1.26
CA PHE A 257 13.66 -9.71 0.58
C PHE A 257 12.55 -9.23 1.51
N ARG A 258 11.75 -8.27 1.08
CA ARG A 258 10.70 -7.64 1.89
C ARG A 258 9.34 -8.26 1.66
N PHE A 259 8.64 -8.52 2.77
CA PHE A 259 7.27 -9.00 2.78
C PHE A 259 6.34 -7.90 3.27
N ILE A 260 5.36 -7.53 2.43
CA ILE A 260 4.33 -6.53 2.71
C ILE A 260 2.99 -7.25 2.75
N ALA A 261 2.26 -7.16 3.87
CA ALA A 261 0.95 -7.75 4.01
C ALA A 261 -0.14 -6.74 3.69
N GLU A 262 -1.03 -7.09 2.80
CA GLU A 262 -2.38 -6.55 2.87
C GLU A 262 -3.06 -7.12 4.11
N ALA A 263 -3.52 -6.23 4.99
CA ALA A 263 -4.03 -6.58 6.31
C ALA A 263 -5.25 -5.74 6.69
N TYR A 264 -6.26 -6.42 7.24
CA TYR A 264 -7.50 -5.82 7.73
C TYR A 264 -7.87 -6.43 9.07
N TRP A 265 -8.94 -5.93 9.71
CA TRP A 265 -9.61 -6.49 10.89
C TRP A 265 -8.77 -6.52 12.16
N ASP A 266 -7.83 -5.56 12.33
CA ASP A 266 -6.89 -5.48 13.46
C ASP A 266 -5.93 -6.68 13.56
N LEU A 267 -5.62 -7.33 12.43
CA LEU A 267 -4.73 -8.48 12.36
C LEU A 267 -3.28 -8.12 11.98
N GLU A 268 -2.97 -6.82 11.85
CA GLU A 268 -1.64 -6.31 11.49
C GLU A 268 -0.58 -6.79 12.47
N TRP A 269 -0.87 -6.72 13.80
CA TRP A 269 0.05 -7.18 14.83
C TRP A 269 0.37 -8.67 14.72
N GLU A 270 -0.63 -9.50 14.48
CA GLU A 270 -0.44 -10.95 14.33
C GLU A 270 0.42 -11.27 13.10
N LEU A 271 0.17 -10.61 11.97
CA LEU A 271 0.98 -10.76 10.76
C LEU A 271 2.43 -10.25 10.97
N GLN A 272 2.62 -9.15 11.68
CA GLN A 272 3.96 -8.66 12.04
C GLN A 272 4.75 -9.66 12.88
N GLN A 273 4.09 -10.39 13.79
CA GLN A 273 4.73 -11.45 14.61
C GLN A 273 5.08 -12.68 13.76
N GLN A 274 4.37 -12.92 12.66
CA GLN A 274 4.64 -14.02 11.75
C GLN A 274 5.73 -13.71 10.69
N GLY A 275 6.36 -12.53 10.76
CA GLY A 275 7.56 -12.21 9.98
C GLY A 275 7.40 -11.17 8.89
N PHE A 276 6.23 -10.58 8.69
CA PHE A 276 6.06 -9.47 7.75
C PHE A 276 6.90 -8.25 8.16
N ASP A 277 7.53 -7.65 7.17
CA ASP A 277 8.28 -6.41 7.34
C ASP A 277 7.34 -5.22 7.49
N PHE A 278 6.25 -5.19 6.70
CA PHE A 278 5.22 -4.17 6.76
C PHE A 278 3.82 -4.76 6.58
N CYS A 279 2.83 -4.15 7.24
CA CYS A 279 1.41 -4.44 7.09
C CYS A 279 0.66 -3.14 6.75
N TYR A 280 -0.36 -3.19 5.92
CA TYR A 280 -1.22 -2.05 5.61
C TYR A 280 -1.77 -1.42 6.89
N ASP A 281 -1.73 -0.09 6.97
CA ASP A 281 -2.37 0.67 8.05
C ASP A 281 -3.74 1.19 7.61
N LYS A 282 -4.65 0.27 7.33
CA LYS A 282 -6.03 0.59 6.97
C LYS A 282 -6.73 1.39 8.06
N ARG A 283 -6.37 1.13 9.33
CA ARG A 283 -6.93 1.84 10.49
C ARG A 283 -6.60 3.33 10.50
N LEU A 284 -5.38 3.70 10.12
CA LEU A 284 -5.03 5.12 10.02
C LEU A 284 -5.76 5.77 8.84
N TYR A 285 -5.84 5.08 7.69
CA TYR A 285 -6.60 5.54 6.54
C TYR A 285 -8.04 5.84 6.92
N ASP A 286 -8.76 4.89 7.54
CA ASP A 286 -10.15 5.06 7.96
C ASP A 286 -10.33 6.23 8.94
N ARG A 287 -9.38 6.38 9.89
CA ARG A 287 -9.40 7.49 10.85
C ARG A 287 -9.18 8.84 10.20
N LEU A 288 -8.27 8.93 9.24
CA LEU A 288 -8.04 10.17 8.49
C LEU A 288 -9.25 10.54 7.63
N GLU A 289 -9.96 9.55 7.10
CA GLU A 289 -11.15 9.79 6.29
C GLU A 289 -12.40 10.13 7.12
N HIS A 290 -12.63 9.44 8.24
CA HIS A 290 -13.92 9.46 8.93
C HIS A 290 -13.89 9.99 10.37
N ASP A 291 -12.73 9.91 11.05
CA ASP A 291 -12.61 10.19 12.47
C ASP A 291 -12.06 11.59 12.77
N ASN A 292 -11.85 11.87 14.05
CA ASN A 292 -11.27 13.11 14.55
C ASN A 292 -9.77 12.96 14.90
N ALA A 293 -9.12 14.10 15.17
CA ALA A 293 -7.69 14.16 15.51
C ALA A 293 -7.31 13.32 16.74
N GLU A 294 -8.19 13.18 17.73
CA GLU A 294 -7.90 12.37 18.92
C GLU A 294 -7.84 10.88 18.58
N SER A 295 -8.74 10.39 17.72
CA SER A 295 -8.70 9.01 17.22
C SER A 295 -7.39 8.69 16.49
N VAL A 296 -6.93 9.62 15.63
CA VAL A 296 -5.61 9.52 14.98
C VAL A 296 -4.49 9.51 16.03
N ARG A 297 -4.51 10.43 16.99
CA ARG A 297 -3.47 10.51 18.02
C ARG A 297 -3.39 9.23 18.86
N LEU A 298 -4.52 8.67 19.26
CA LEU A 298 -4.58 7.42 20.02
C LEU A 298 -3.98 6.25 19.21
N HIS A 299 -4.24 6.19 17.91
CA HIS A 299 -3.59 5.21 17.04
C HIS A 299 -2.07 5.38 17.01
N LEU A 300 -1.59 6.61 16.93
CA LEU A 300 -0.15 6.92 16.90
C LEU A 300 0.54 6.71 18.26
N SER A 301 -0.19 6.57 19.36
CA SER A 301 0.36 6.28 20.68
C SER A 301 0.66 4.78 20.92
N ALA A 302 0.37 3.90 19.96
CA ALA A 302 0.76 2.50 20.03
C ALA A 302 2.29 2.34 20.01
N GLU A 303 2.74 1.21 20.52
CA GLU A 303 4.18 0.91 20.71
C GLU A 303 4.99 1.09 19.42
N PRO A 304 6.22 1.62 19.50
CA PRO A 304 7.06 1.85 18.32
C PRO A 304 7.33 0.59 17.50
N VAL A 305 7.39 -0.58 18.14
CA VAL A 305 7.60 -1.86 17.43
C VAL A 305 6.46 -2.17 16.46
N TYR A 306 5.22 -1.81 16.81
CA TYR A 306 4.06 -1.92 15.94
C TYR A 306 4.07 -0.84 14.86
N GLN A 307 4.28 0.42 15.25
CA GLN A 307 4.27 1.59 14.35
C GLN A 307 5.31 1.47 13.22
N ASN A 308 6.50 0.94 13.53
CA ASN A 308 7.62 0.82 12.60
C ASN A 308 7.37 -0.19 11.47
N LYS A 309 6.39 -1.07 11.62
CA LYS A 309 6.05 -2.12 10.66
C LYS A 309 4.71 -1.90 9.96
N LEU A 310 4.26 -0.66 9.88
CA LEU A 310 3.04 -0.29 9.16
C LEU A 310 3.38 0.34 7.81
N LEU A 311 2.55 0.08 6.79
CA LEU A 311 2.58 0.74 5.49
C LEU A 311 1.47 1.78 5.44
N ARG A 312 1.84 3.06 5.32
CA ARG A 312 0.95 4.22 5.37
C ARG A 312 0.54 4.66 3.98
N PHE A 313 -0.74 4.93 3.79
CA PHE A 313 -1.29 5.44 2.52
C PHE A 313 -2.57 6.25 2.78
N ILE A 314 -3.00 7.01 1.78
CA ILE A 314 -4.31 7.67 1.74
C ILE A 314 -5.13 7.23 0.52
N GLU A 315 -4.54 6.46 -0.38
CA GLU A 315 -5.19 5.70 -1.43
C GLU A 315 -4.30 4.54 -1.89
N ASN A 316 -4.88 3.56 -2.54
CA ASN A 316 -4.24 2.50 -3.31
C ASN A 316 -5.21 2.07 -4.43
N HIS A 317 -4.93 0.96 -5.12
CA HIS A 317 -5.80 0.48 -6.22
C HIS A 317 -7.19 0.01 -5.76
N ASP A 318 -7.38 -0.36 -4.48
CA ASP A 318 -8.65 -0.86 -3.92
C ASP A 318 -9.49 0.24 -3.28
N GLU A 319 -8.85 1.23 -2.68
CA GLU A 319 -9.54 2.32 -2.00
C GLU A 319 -10.05 3.39 -2.98
N PRO A 320 -11.03 4.20 -2.59
CA PRO A 320 -11.38 5.41 -3.34
C PRO A 320 -10.16 6.30 -3.57
N ARG A 321 -10.16 7.05 -4.66
CA ARG A 321 -9.11 8.05 -4.91
C ARG A 321 -9.14 9.13 -3.83
N ALA A 322 -7.98 9.55 -3.35
CA ALA A 322 -7.88 10.57 -2.30
C ALA A 322 -8.55 11.88 -2.72
N ALA A 323 -8.38 12.31 -3.96
CA ALA A 323 -9.02 13.51 -4.49
C ALA A 323 -10.56 13.42 -4.59
N ASP A 324 -11.14 12.20 -4.49
CA ASP A 324 -12.58 11.98 -4.44
C ASP A 324 -13.11 11.87 -3.00
N SER A 325 -12.39 11.16 -2.12
CA SER A 325 -12.75 10.93 -0.72
C SER A 325 -12.52 12.14 0.17
N PHE A 326 -11.45 12.88 -0.05
CA PHE A 326 -11.05 14.01 0.78
C PHE A 326 -11.37 15.35 0.11
N THR A 327 -11.62 16.38 0.92
CA THR A 327 -11.50 17.75 0.41
C THR A 327 -10.03 18.08 0.15
N ALA A 328 -9.72 18.98 -0.78
CA ALA A 328 -8.33 19.30 -1.15
C ALA A 328 -7.45 19.69 0.07
N ALA A 329 -8.00 20.40 1.05
CA ALA A 329 -7.25 20.75 2.26
C ALA A 329 -7.04 19.54 3.18
N LYS A 330 -8.04 18.69 3.35
CA LYS A 330 -7.97 17.47 4.16
C LYS A 330 -7.02 16.46 3.54
N GLU A 331 -7.02 16.31 2.21
CA GLU A 331 -6.07 15.46 1.48
C GLU A 331 -4.62 15.86 1.77
N ARG A 332 -4.30 17.15 1.69
CA ARG A 332 -2.96 17.65 2.00
C ARG A 332 -2.55 17.37 3.45
N ALA A 333 -3.47 17.55 4.42
CA ALA A 333 -3.21 17.22 5.82
C ALA A 333 -3.00 15.71 6.04
N ALA A 334 -3.80 14.87 5.37
CA ALA A 334 -3.66 13.42 5.42
C ALA A 334 -2.37 12.94 4.75
N ALA A 335 -2.00 13.52 3.59
CA ALA A 335 -0.74 13.24 2.91
C ALA A 335 0.49 13.60 3.76
N VAL A 336 0.51 14.79 4.38
CA VAL A 336 1.58 15.16 5.33
C VAL A 336 1.64 14.16 6.48
N THR A 337 0.48 13.79 7.03
CA THR A 337 0.42 12.83 8.15
C THR A 337 1.03 11.50 7.74
N THR A 338 0.50 10.83 6.72
CA THR A 338 0.95 9.48 6.33
C THR A 338 2.40 9.45 5.85
N SER A 339 2.85 10.51 5.15
CA SER A 339 4.20 10.58 4.60
C SER A 339 5.29 10.83 5.62
N THR A 340 4.93 11.33 6.80
CA THR A 340 5.90 11.73 7.83
C THR A 340 5.84 10.88 9.11
N LEU A 341 5.10 9.78 9.09
CA LEU A 341 5.07 8.79 10.17
C LEU A 341 6.13 7.69 9.98
N PRO A 342 6.48 6.92 11.03
CA PRO A 342 7.36 5.76 10.92
C PRO A 342 6.68 4.62 10.15
N GLY A 343 7.46 3.67 9.65
CA GLY A 343 6.99 2.61 8.78
C GLY A 343 7.21 2.93 7.30
N ALA A 344 6.71 2.08 6.42
CA ALA A 344 6.75 2.32 4.99
C ALA A 344 5.63 3.29 4.56
N ARG A 345 5.82 3.95 3.44
CA ARG A 345 4.88 4.90 2.84
C ARG A 345 4.54 4.43 1.43
N LEU A 346 3.27 4.45 1.08
CA LEU A 346 2.79 4.09 -0.25
C LEU A 346 2.13 5.30 -0.90
N PHE A 347 2.54 5.56 -2.13
CA PHE A 347 1.87 6.48 -3.05
C PHE A 347 1.38 5.70 -4.26
N HIS A 348 0.19 6.02 -4.72
CA HIS A 348 -0.43 5.37 -5.86
C HIS A 348 -0.35 6.26 -7.12
N GLU A 349 -0.11 5.66 -8.25
CA GLU A 349 -0.03 6.38 -9.52
C GLU A 349 -1.33 7.11 -9.86
N GLY A 350 -1.21 8.37 -10.26
CA GLY A 350 -2.36 9.27 -10.45
C GLY A 350 -2.77 10.05 -9.20
N GLN A 351 -2.25 9.73 -8.01
CA GLN A 351 -2.50 10.47 -6.78
C GLN A 351 -1.98 11.91 -6.88
N PHE A 352 -0.81 12.10 -7.46
CA PHE A 352 -0.20 13.42 -7.58
C PHE A 352 -0.93 14.33 -8.57
N GLU A 353 -1.53 13.73 -9.59
CA GLU A 353 -2.33 14.41 -10.60
C GLU A 353 -3.76 14.71 -10.13
N GLY A 354 -4.14 14.23 -8.94
CA GLY A 354 -5.48 14.41 -8.39
C GLY A 354 -6.56 13.64 -9.15
N ARG A 355 -6.24 12.44 -9.64
CA ARG A 355 -7.21 11.59 -10.31
C ARG A 355 -8.33 11.18 -9.36
N ARG A 356 -9.57 11.15 -9.86
CA ARG A 356 -10.79 10.92 -9.06
C ARG A 356 -11.45 9.59 -9.37
N VAL A 357 -11.23 9.06 -10.58
CA VAL A 357 -11.86 7.81 -10.97
C VAL A 357 -11.09 6.63 -10.39
N ARG A 358 -11.71 5.92 -9.43
CA ARG A 358 -11.22 4.60 -9.01
C ARG A 358 -11.40 3.63 -10.17
N LEU A 359 -10.29 3.16 -10.69
CA LEU A 359 -10.31 2.25 -11.83
C LEU A 359 -10.50 0.81 -11.35
N PRO A 360 -11.53 0.07 -11.82
CA PRO A 360 -11.59 -1.38 -11.59
C PRO A 360 -10.31 -2.06 -12.08
N VAL A 361 -9.71 -2.91 -11.25
CA VAL A 361 -8.41 -3.55 -11.50
C VAL A 361 -8.37 -4.46 -12.75
N PHE A 362 -9.53 -4.76 -13.29
CA PHE A 362 -9.71 -5.53 -14.53
C PHE A 362 -9.38 -4.74 -15.80
N LEU A 363 -9.37 -3.40 -15.72
CA LEU A 363 -9.24 -2.54 -16.89
C LEU A 363 -7.78 -2.25 -17.24
N GLY A 364 -7.45 -2.41 -18.51
CA GLY A 364 -6.11 -2.16 -19.06
C GLY A 364 -5.85 -0.71 -19.48
N ARG A 365 -6.84 0.17 -19.39
CA ARG A 365 -6.71 1.61 -19.61
C ARG A 365 -7.62 2.39 -18.68
N ARG A 366 -7.36 3.68 -18.51
CA ARG A 366 -8.17 4.60 -17.70
C ARG A 366 -8.77 5.73 -18.56
N PRO A 367 -9.79 6.45 -18.04
CA PRO A 367 -10.27 7.66 -18.66
C PRO A 367 -9.24 8.78 -18.59
N GLU A 368 -9.33 9.74 -19.50
CA GLU A 368 -8.59 11.00 -19.40
C GLU A 368 -9.18 11.85 -18.27
N GLU A 369 -8.32 12.34 -17.41
CA GLU A 369 -8.66 13.27 -16.32
C GLU A 369 -7.68 14.45 -16.33
N PRO A 370 -8.16 15.67 -16.05
CA PRO A 370 -7.28 16.83 -15.98
C PRO A 370 -6.33 16.72 -14.78
N VAL A 371 -5.10 17.22 -14.96
CA VAL A 371 -4.10 17.26 -13.87
C VAL A 371 -4.40 18.47 -12.96
N ASP A 372 -4.46 18.24 -11.65
CA ASP A 372 -4.45 19.27 -10.62
C ASP A 372 -3.00 19.72 -10.36
N GLN A 373 -2.59 20.81 -11.00
CA GLN A 373 -1.23 21.30 -10.94
C GLN A 373 -0.84 21.78 -9.53
N GLU A 374 -1.78 22.34 -8.76
CA GLU A 374 -1.51 22.79 -7.39
C GLU A 374 -1.25 21.60 -6.45
N LEU A 375 -2.00 20.51 -6.63
CA LEU A 375 -1.81 19.29 -5.89
C LEU A 375 -0.49 18.61 -6.27
N GLN A 376 -0.15 18.58 -7.55
CA GLN A 376 1.11 18.02 -8.03
C GLN A 376 2.32 18.78 -7.46
N ASP A 377 2.27 20.13 -7.47
CA ASP A 377 3.32 20.98 -6.90
C ASP A 377 3.45 20.76 -5.37
N PHE A 378 2.34 20.52 -4.69
CA PHE A 378 2.34 20.17 -3.27
C PHE A 378 3.03 18.83 -3.02
N TYR A 379 2.69 17.78 -3.77
CA TYR A 379 3.33 16.47 -3.62
C TYR A 379 4.83 16.50 -3.96
N TRP A 380 5.24 17.25 -4.96
CA TRP A 380 6.66 17.47 -5.24
C TRP A 380 7.41 18.03 -4.04
N LYS A 381 6.90 19.10 -3.42
CA LYS A 381 7.50 19.70 -2.22
C LYS A 381 7.50 18.74 -1.04
N LEU A 382 6.41 17.97 -0.85
CA LEU A 382 6.30 17.00 0.23
C LEU A 382 7.33 15.88 0.07
N LEU A 383 7.45 15.30 -1.11
CA LEU A 383 8.41 14.24 -1.41
C LEU A 383 9.85 14.73 -1.29
N GLU A 384 10.17 15.94 -1.77
CA GLU A 384 11.47 16.58 -1.56
C GLU A 384 11.79 16.72 -0.05
N ALA A 385 10.80 17.16 0.75
CA ALA A 385 10.97 17.36 2.18
C ALA A 385 11.21 16.06 2.96
N ILE A 386 10.56 14.95 2.58
CA ILE A 386 10.75 13.64 3.23
C ILE A 386 11.93 12.83 2.66
N ASN A 387 12.48 13.22 1.50
CA ASN A 387 13.60 12.53 0.87
C ASN A 387 14.93 12.80 1.59
N THR A 388 14.99 12.51 2.88
CA THR A 388 16.15 12.73 3.74
C THR A 388 16.43 11.49 4.59
N SER A 389 17.66 11.37 5.09
CA SER A 389 18.08 10.25 5.91
C SER A 389 17.25 10.12 7.20
N VAL A 390 16.79 11.24 7.76
CA VAL A 390 16.04 11.24 9.01
C VAL A 390 14.69 10.55 8.87
N PHE A 391 13.97 10.76 7.76
CA PHE A 391 12.69 10.07 7.51
C PHE A 391 12.85 8.61 7.07
N ARG A 392 14.04 8.22 6.62
CA ARG A 392 14.35 6.84 6.23
C ARG A 392 14.84 5.95 7.36
N GLN A 393 15.46 6.52 8.39
CA GLN A 393 16.09 5.72 9.45
C GLN A 393 16.28 6.45 10.79
N GLY A 394 15.73 7.67 10.93
CA GLY A 394 15.80 8.45 12.16
C GLY A 394 14.92 7.92 13.30
N GLN A 395 14.91 8.67 14.39
CA GLN A 395 14.04 8.41 15.53
C GLN A 395 12.81 9.28 15.46
N TRP A 396 11.64 8.68 15.67
CA TRP A 396 10.34 9.33 15.70
C TRP A 396 9.75 9.31 17.10
N GLU A 397 9.08 10.39 17.49
CA GLU A 397 8.38 10.49 18.76
C GLU A 397 7.13 11.36 18.62
N LEU A 398 6.01 10.88 19.19
CA LEU A 398 4.76 11.63 19.28
C LEU A 398 4.89 12.73 20.33
N CYS A 399 4.60 13.98 19.97
CA CYS A 399 4.70 15.13 20.87
C CYS A 399 3.46 15.24 21.77
N GLU A 400 3.69 15.71 23.01
CA GLU A 400 2.61 16.21 23.85
C GLU A 400 2.10 17.55 23.32
N ARG A 401 0.81 17.79 23.48
CA ARG A 401 0.16 19.04 23.17
C ARG A 401 -0.70 19.51 24.34
N ARG A 402 -0.71 20.80 24.59
CA ARG A 402 -1.46 21.41 25.70
C ARG A 402 -2.23 22.63 25.23
N GLY A 403 -3.43 22.78 25.76
CA GLY A 403 -4.21 24.01 25.68
C GLY A 403 -4.13 24.80 26.98
N TRP A 404 -5.06 25.73 27.14
CA TRP A 404 -5.27 26.51 28.35
C TRP A 404 -6.76 26.49 28.71
N PRO A 405 -7.22 26.98 29.89
CA PRO A 405 -8.55 26.70 30.41
C PRO A 405 -9.75 27.00 29.50
N ASP A 406 -9.64 28.00 28.62
CA ASP A 406 -10.65 28.40 27.64
C ASP A 406 -10.34 27.96 26.20
N ASN A 407 -9.33 27.12 26.01
CA ASN A 407 -8.96 26.56 24.71
C ASN A 407 -8.98 25.04 24.70
N SER A 408 -10.02 24.46 24.10
CA SER A 408 -10.11 23.02 23.80
C SER A 408 -9.64 22.66 22.40
N SER A 409 -9.36 23.63 21.52
CA SER A 409 -9.02 23.39 20.13
C SER A 409 -7.66 22.65 19.96
N TYR A 410 -6.81 22.65 20.98
CA TYR A 410 -5.56 21.88 20.98
C TYR A 410 -5.79 20.37 20.72
N GLN A 411 -6.99 19.86 21.02
CA GLN A 411 -7.34 18.46 20.75
C GLN A 411 -7.38 18.12 19.26
N ASN A 412 -7.53 19.12 18.40
CA ASN A 412 -7.50 18.98 16.93
C ASN A 412 -6.07 18.95 16.35
N ILE A 413 -5.07 19.27 17.17
CA ILE A 413 -3.66 19.24 16.77
C ILE A 413 -3.08 17.85 17.06
N VAL A 414 -2.37 17.30 16.09
CA VAL A 414 -1.48 16.14 16.28
C VAL A 414 -0.08 16.57 15.85
N ALA A 415 0.93 16.22 16.64
CA ALA A 415 2.29 16.62 16.39
C ALA A 415 3.29 15.51 16.74
N TRP A 416 4.38 15.45 15.99
CA TRP A 416 5.48 14.52 16.22
C TRP A 416 6.79 15.13 15.74
N HIS A 417 7.88 14.61 16.27
CA HIS A 417 9.20 15.01 15.80
C HIS A 417 10.01 13.83 15.27
N TRP A 418 10.93 14.16 14.39
CA TRP A 418 11.95 13.27 13.89
C TRP A 418 13.32 13.84 14.21
N SER A 419 14.25 12.98 14.57
CA SER A 419 15.64 13.38 14.80
C SER A 419 16.64 12.30 14.39
N ASN A 420 17.82 12.76 14.01
CA ASN A 420 19.05 11.98 13.95
C ASN A 420 20.18 12.84 14.52
N GLU A 421 21.45 12.47 14.33
CA GLU A 421 22.62 13.21 14.83
C GLU A 421 22.74 14.65 14.27
N ARG A 422 22.14 14.94 13.11
CA ARG A 422 22.32 16.20 12.36
C ARG A 422 21.03 16.99 12.21
N ASP A 423 19.95 16.30 11.96
CA ASP A 423 18.69 16.90 11.50
C ASP A 423 17.58 16.70 12.53
N ARG A 424 16.76 17.73 12.69
CA ARG A 424 15.55 17.71 13.51
C ARG A 424 14.39 18.30 12.73
N TYR A 425 13.26 17.59 12.76
CA TYR A 425 12.02 18.04 12.16
C TYR A 425 10.89 17.96 13.16
N LEU A 426 10.00 18.95 13.10
CA LEU A 426 8.74 18.96 13.82
C LEU A 426 7.60 19.06 12.83
N ILE A 427 6.68 18.10 12.88
CA ILE A 427 5.47 18.12 12.08
C ILE A 427 4.29 18.39 13.02
N VAL A 428 3.44 19.32 12.65
CA VAL A 428 2.23 19.69 13.39
C VAL A 428 1.09 19.77 12.39
N VAL A 429 0.03 19.04 12.64
CA VAL A 429 -1.13 18.99 11.74
C VAL A 429 -2.40 19.31 12.51
N ASN A 430 -3.22 20.20 11.99
CA ASN A 430 -4.59 20.40 12.42
C ASN A 430 -5.50 19.44 11.63
N LEU A 431 -5.98 18.38 12.27
CA LEU A 431 -6.87 17.39 11.68
C LEU A 431 -8.35 17.73 11.95
N SER A 432 -8.73 18.98 11.68
CA SER A 432 -10.13 19.43 11.79
C SER A 432 -10.47 20.53 10.78
N ASP A 433 -11.75 20.72 10.58
CA ASP A 433 -12.35 21.78 9.75
C ASP A 433 -12.42 23.16 10.45
N ARG A 434 -11.78 23.31 11.61
CA ARG A 434 -11.76 24.53 12.42
C ARG A 434 -10.34 24.97 12.75
N PRO A 435 -10.09 26.26 12.95
CA PRO A 435 -8.82 26.72 13.48
C PRO A 435 -8.50 26.07 14.83
N ALA A 436 -7.23 25.76 15.04
CA ALA A 436 -6.78 25.14 16.27
C ALA A 436 -5.47 25.76 16.78
N GLN A 437 -5.34 25.86 18.09
CA GLN A 437 -4.19 26.44 18.77
C GLN A 437 -3.70 25.47 19.86
N ALA A 438 -2.38 25.34 20.00
CA ALA A 438 -1.78 24.50 21.02
C ALA A 438 -0.38 24.98 21.39
N HIS A 439 0.09 24.57 22.55
CA HIS A 439 1.51 24.46 22.87
C HIS A 439 1.98 23.04 22.61
N VAL A 440 2.92 22.86 21.69
CA VAL A 440 3.51 21.57 21.33
C VAL A 440 4.83 21.41 22.07
N HIS A 441 4.93 20.39 22.91
CA HIS A 441 6.11 20.10 23.69
C HIS A 441 7.03 19.13 22.95
N LEU A 442 8.25 19.58 22.73
CA LEU A 442 9.32 18.77 22.13
C LEU A 442 10.06 18.03 23.26
N ALA A 443 10.22 16.72 23.17
CA ALA A 443 10.84 15.91 24.21
C ALA A 443 12.38 16.05 24.30
N LEU A 444 12.95 17.17 23.82
CA LEU A 444 14.38 17.41 23.78
C LEU A 444 14.79 18.39 24.88
N ASN A 445 15.76 17.98 25.70
CA ASN A 445 16.22 18.72 26.88
C ASN A 445 17.30 19.80 26.57
N ASP A 446 17.69 20.00 25.30
CA ASP A 446 18.84 20.80 24.89
C ASP A 446 18.47 22.17 24.27
N TYR A 447 17.20 22.56 24.38
CA TYR A 447 16.74 23.86 23.82
C TYR A 447 17.11 25.06 24.65
N ALA A 448 17.19 24.93 25.97
CA ALA A 448 17.35 26.06 26.88
C ALA A 448 18.65 26.85 26.65
N GLY A 449 18.55 28.19 26.80
CA GLY A 449 19.69 29.10 26.73
C GLY A 449 20.15 29.46 25.32
N GLN A 450 19.50 28.99 24.27
CA GLN A 450 19.90 29.16 22.87
C GLN A 450 18.76 29.76 22.02
N GLY A 451 19.12 30.33 20.86
CA GLY A 451 18.15 30.70 19.82
C GLY A 451 17.94 29.55 18.82
N TRP A 452 16.73 29.43 18.30
CA TRP A 452 16.36 28.43 17.33
C TRP A 452 15.67 29.03 16.13
N THR A 453 16.02 28.52 14.95
CA THR A 453 15.37 28.85 13.68
C THR A 453 14.55 27.67 13.21
N LEU A 454 13.26 27.89 12.95
CA LEU A 454 12.33 26.91 12.41
C LEU A 454 11.94 27.34 11.00
N ILE A 455 12.18 26.47 10.02
CA ILE A 455 11.84 26.73 8.60
C ILE A 455 10.80 25.72 8.15
N ASP A 456 9.65 26.21 7.73
CA ASP A 456 8.59 25.36 7.19
C ASP A 456 8.92 24.96 5.75
N LYS A 457 9.08 23.67 5.51
CA LYS A 457 9.52 23.11 4.23
C LYS A 457 8.46 23.20 3.13
N LEU A 458 7.19 23.32 3.51
CA LEU A 458 6.09 23.39 2.54
C LEU A 458 5.76 24.82 2.14
N SER A 459 5.77 25.76 3.12
CA SER A 459 5.43 27.16 2.89
C SER A 459 6.65 28.06 2.72
N GLY A 460 7.84 27.65 3.15
CA GLY A 460 9.06 28.47 3.18
C GLY A 460 9.11 29.50 4.32
N ALA A 461 8.10 29.55 5.18
CA ALA A 461 8.04 30.48 6.30
C ALA A 461 9.14 30.19 7.33
N THR A 462 9.73 31.25 7.89
CA THR A 462 10.80 31.14 8.90
C THR A 462 10.36 31.78 10.20
N TYR A 463 10.61 31.07 11.29
CA TYR A 463 10.27 31.49 12.66
C TYR A 463 11.50 31.45 13.56
N GLU A 464 11.70 32.48 14.33
CA GLU A 464 12.72 32.58 15.37
C GLU A 464 12.10 32.30 16.73
N ARG A 465 12.72 31.44 17.53
CA ARG A 465 12.22 31.06 18.87
C ARG A 465 13.33 31.05 19.90
N SER A 466 12.97 31.41 21.12
CA SER A 466 13.85 31.25 22.27
C SER A 466 13.77 29.82 22.75
N GLY A 467 14.93 29.20 22.98
CA GLY A 467 14.99 27.84 23.55
C GLY A 467 14.42 27.77 24.97
N ASN A 468 14.50 28.87 25.74
CA ASN A 468 13.87 28.95 27.06
C ASN A 468 12.32 28.85 26.94
N GLU A 469 11.73 29.52 25.95
CA GLU A 469 10.30 29.44 25.65
C GLU A 469 9.90 28.01 25.23
N LEU A 470 10.65 27.43 24.29
CA LEU A 470 10.41 26.08 23.81
C LEU A 470 10.48 25.03 24.95
N SER A 471 11.42 25.21 25.89
CA SER A 471 11.58 24.30 27.03
C SER A 471 10.51 24.50 28.11
N ALA A 472 10.07 25.76 28.36
CA ALA A 472 9.13 26.05 29.43
C ALA A 472 7.67 25.83 29.02
N SER A 473 7.28 26.32 27.83
CA SER A 473 5.90 26.37 27.38
C SER A 473 5.60 25.49 26.17
N GLY A 474 6.64 25.00 25.48
CA GLY A 474 6.54 24.38 24.18
C GLY A 474 6.38 25.41 23.06
N LEU A 475 6.32 24.93 21.81
CA LEU A 475 6.07 25.77 20.64
C LEU A 475 4.59 26.13 20.56
N TYR A 476 4.27 27.41 20.65
CA TYR A 476 2.91 27.86 20.33
C TYR A 476 2.66 27.75 18.83
N VAL A 477 1.53 27.13 18.47
CA VAL A 477 1.04 26.98 17.09
C VAL A 477 -0.38 27.48 16.97
N ASN A 478 -0.70 28.08 15.79
CA ASN A 478 -2.03 28.50 15.42
C ASN A 478 -2.26 28.11 13.94
N LEU A 479 -3.02 27.05 13.72
CA LEU A 479 -3.24 26.49 12.39
C LEU A 479 -4.70 26.66 11.96
N GLY A 480 -4.88 27.13 10.73
CA GLY A 480 -6.19 27.09 10.07
C GLY A 480 -6.70 25.65 9.88
N PRO A 481 -7.95 25.49 9.39
CA PRO A 481 -8.51 24.17 9.09
C PRO A 481 -7.61 23.35 8.16
N TRP A 482 -7.33 22.10 8.54
CA TRP A 482 -6.53 21.16 7.75
C TRP A 482 -5.12 21.66 7.36
N ASN A 483 -4.61 22.70 8.03
CA ASN A 483 -3.26 23.20 7.79
C ASN A 483 -2.24 22.41 8.60
N SER A 484 -1.00 22.46 8.13
CA SER A 484 0.13 21.81 8.79
C SER A 484 1.35 22.72 8.81
N HIS A 485 2.28 22.42 9.73
CA HIS A 485 3.66 22.85 9.69
C HIS A 485 4.58 21.65 9.50
N PHE A 486 5.54 21.78 8.60
CA PHE A 486 6.62 20.84 8.39
C PHE A 486 7.96 21.56 8.62
N LEU A 487 8.36 21.63 9.87
CA LEU A 487 9.44 22.48 10.33
C LEU A 487 10.76 21.74 10.43
N THR A 488 11.84 22.28 9.82
CA THR A 488 13.19 21.98 10.28
C THR A 488 13.46 22.78 11.55
N VAL A 489 14.24 22.23 12.49
CA VAL A 489 14.57 22.87 13.77
C VAL A 489 16.08 22.93 13.89
N THR A 490 16.67 24.11 13.68
CA THR A 490 18.13 24.33 13.69
C THR A 490 18.52 25.34 14.75
N GLN A 491 19.64 25.07 15.42
CA GLN A 491 20.23 25.99 16.37
C GLN A 491 20.84 27.20 15.62
N LYS A 492 20.70 28.43 16.18
CA LYS A 492 21.36 29.61 15.68
C LYS A 492 22.85 29.61 15.94
#